data_f6f06ea4613fa8a82091bfe957052672
#
_entry.id   f6f06ea4613fa8a82091bfe957052672
#
_cell.length_a   1.000
_cell.length_b   1.000
_cell.length_c   1.000
_cell.angle_alpha   90.00
_cell.angle_beta   90.00
_cell.angle_gamma   90.00
#
_symmetry.space_group_name_H-M   'P 1'
#
loop_
_entity.id
_entity.type
_entity.pdbx_description
1 polymer ?
#
loop_
_entity_poly.entity_id
_entity_poly.type
_entity_poly.pdbx_seq_one_letter_code
_entity_poly.pdbx_strand_id
1 'polypeptide(L)'
;CTDDKHIEEIRKEGHINYNVKRAVQLGLPVEKALQMATIQPARCYGLYRLGMIAPGRQADFVILDNVVDLNVVDVYHCGKKIIKDEKAELKPCPPYLKNTVHVSGFSEERLKLKHPGTKARVIQMLEKQIVTKDVLEEVPWIESDGEKYFAPDGEYQKIAVIERHKNTGKMGVGIVKGYGIHGGAIASSVSHDSHNIIVIGDNDEDMELAVRELIRTQGGYTIVENHKVFDTLALPVMGLMSDKGFEKDNATLKRMIPVSYTHLT
;
A
#
# COMPACT_ATOMS: atom_id res chain seq x y z
N CYS A 1 -5.46 -13.99 -5.72
CA CYS A 1 -5.42 -12.52 -5.89
C CYS A 1 -4.05 -12.11 -6.43
N THR A 2 -3.89 -10.84 -6.79
CA THR A 2 -2.62 -10.25 -7.26
C THR A 2 -1.84 -9.58 -6.15
N ASP A 3 -2.44 -9.54 -4.97
CA ASP A 3 -1.92 -8.92 -3.76
C ASP A 3 -1.51 -7.45 -3.97
N ASP A 4 -0.25 -7.09 -3.89
CA ASP A 4 0.24 -5.71 -3.90
C ASP A 4 0.21 -5.00 -5.28
N LYS A 5 -0.36 -5.61 -6.30
CA LYS A 5 -0.36 -5.04 -7.65
C LYS A 5 -1.18 -3.76 -7.73
N HIS A 6 -0.53 -2.67 -8.10
CA HIS A 6 -1.19 -1.39 -8.32
C HIS A 6 -2.02 -1.37 -9.62
N ILE A 7 -2.97 -0.44 -9.68
CA ILE A 7 -3.88 -0.25 -10.83
C ILE A 7 -3.12 -0.12 -12.15
N GLU A 8 -2.02 0.64 -12.16
CA GLU A 8 -1.20 0.85 -13.37
C GLU A 8 -0.54 -0.44 -13.84
N GLU A 9 -0.05 -1.25 -12.93
CA GLU A 9 0.55 -2.55 -13.24
C GLU A 9 -0.52 -3.52 -13.78
N ILE A 10 -1.72 -3.52 -13.18
CA ILE A 10 -2.85 -4.33 -13.68
C ILE A 10 -3.22 -3.91 -15.11
N ARG A 11 -3.22 -2.62 -15.42
CA ARG A 11 -3.50 -2.13 -16.77
C ARG A 11 -2.43 -2.53 -17.78
N LYS A 12 -1.16 -2.47 -17.37
CA LYS A 12 -0.01 -2.72 -18.25
C LYS A 12 0.24 -4.21 -18.47
N GLU A 13 0.13 -5.01 -17.44
CA GLU A 13 0.56 -6.41 -17.43
C GLU A 13 -0.61 -7.40 -17.40
N GLY A 14 -1.73 -7.01 -16.83
CA GLY A 14 -2.88 -7.85 -16.53
C GLY A 14 -3.02 -8.18 -15.05
N HIS A 15 -4.10 -8.85 -14.73
CA HIS A 15 -4.48 -9.29 -13.38
C HIS A 15 -4.02 -10.75 -13.13
N ILE A 16 -4.92 -11.65 -12.73
CA ILE A 16 -4.60 -13.08 -12.49
C ILE A 16 -4.10 -13.79 -13.76
N ASN A 17 -4.57 -13.39 -14.93
CA ASN A 17 -4.05 -13.91 -16.21
C ASN A 17 -2.54 -13.71 -16.36
N TYR A 18 -2.00 -12.57 -15.89
CA TYR A 18 -0.56 -12.34 -15.86
C TYR A 18 0.15 -13.35 -14.94
N ASN A 19 -0.38 -13.60 -13.73
CA ASN A 19 0.23 -14.55 -12.80
C ASN A 19 0.25 -15.98 -13.38
N VAL A 20 -0.86 -16.40 -14.03
CA VAL A 20 -0.94 -17.69 -14.73
C VAL A 20 0.09 -17.76 -15.84
N LYS A 21 0.15 -16.73 -16.71
CA LYS A 21 1.13 -16.65 -17.80
C LYS A 21 2.57 -16.71 -17.28
N ARG A 22 2.87 -15.99 -16.22
CA ARG A 22 4.20 -15.97 -15.61
C ARG A 22 4.60 -17.33 -15.03
N ALA A 23 3.68 -18.02 -14.37
CA ALA A 23 3.90 -19.38 -13.86
C ALA A 23 4.21 -20.37 -14.98
N VAL A 24 3.48 -20.27 -16.10
CA VAL A 24 3.74 -21.12 -17.28
C VAL A 24 5.10 -20.83 -17.90
N GLN A 25 5.48 -19.56 -18.02
CA GLN A 25 6.81 -19.14 -18.51
C GLN A 25 7.97 -19.67 -17.63
N LEU A 26 7.71 -19.86 -16.34
CA LEU A 26 8.66 -20.42 -15.39
C LEU A 26 8.67 -21.96 -15.35
N GLY A 27 7.93 -22.61 -16.25
CA GLY A 27 7.94 -24.05 -16.45
C GLY A 27 6.79 -24.82 -15.81
N LEU A 28 5.78 -24.14 -15.22
CA LEU A 28 4.60 -24.82 -14.72
C LEU A 28 3.71 -25.26 -15.90
N PRO A 29 3.22 -26.53 -15.96
CA PRO A 29 2.24 -26.93 -16.95
C PRO A 29 0.99 -26.04 -16.93
N VAL A 30 0.52 -25.63 -18.11
CA VAL A 30 -0.58 -24.66 -18.24
C VAL A 30 -1.85 -25.10 -17.53
N GLU A 31 -2.19 -26.40 -17.57
CA GLU A 31 -3.36 -26.95 -16.89
C GLU A 31 -3.23 -26.81 -15.37
N LYS A 32 -2.03 -26.96 -14.82
CA LYS A 32 -1.77 -26.78 -13.40
C LYS A 32 -1.90 -25.31 -13.00
N ALA A 33 -1.31 -24.40 -13.78
CA ALA A 33 -1.42 -22.97 -13.55
C ALA A 33 -2.89 -22.50 -13.58
N LEU A 34 -3.68 -22.96 -14.54
CA LEU A 34 -5.11 -22.66 -14.63
C LEU A 34 -5.89 -23.24 -13.43
N GLN A 35 -5.61 -24.49 -13.03
CA GLN A 35 -6.23 -25.08 -11.84
C GLN A 35 -5.93 -24.30 -10.56
N MET A 36 -4.70 -23.81 -10.39
CA MET A 36 -4.28 -23.00 -9.25
C MET A 36 -5.00 -21.64 -9.20
N ALA A 37 -5.44 -21.13 -10.34
CA ALA A 37 -6.18 -19.86 -10.42
C ALA A 37 -7.71 -20.05 -10.42
N THR A 38 -8.23 -21.28 -10.44
CA THR A 38 -9.66 -21.56 -10.61
C THR A 38 -10.19 -22.56 -9.58
N ILE A 39 -10.14 -23.86 -9.89
CA ILE A 39 -10.80 -24.90 -9.09
C ILE A 39 -10.15 -25.12 -7.71
N GLN A 40 -8.82 -24.95 -7.60
CA GLN A 40 -8.14 -25.17 -6.33
C GLN A 40 -8.51 -24.11 -5.27
N PRO A 41 -8.45 -22.79 -5.54
CA PRO A 41 -8.95 -21.82 -4.58
C PRO A 41 -10.45 -21.94 -4.32
N ALA A 42 -11.25 -22.26 -5.33
CA ALA A 42 -12.68 -22.49 -5.12
C ALA A 42 -12.95 -23.61 -4.12
N ARG A 43 -12.20 -24.73 -4.19
CA ARG A 43 -12.29 -25.82 -3.21
C ARG A 43 -11.78 -25.43 -1.84
N CYS A 44 -10.64 -24.72 -1.78
CA CYS A 44 -10.03 -24.26 -0.52
C CYS A 44 -10.99 -23.39 0.31
N TYR A 45 -11.72 -22.51 -0.36
CA TYR A 45 -12.65 -21.56 0.29
C TYR A 45 -14.11 -22.05 0.30
N GLY A 46 -14.39 -23.29 -0.06
CA GLY A 46 -15.75 -23.85 -0.04
C GLY A 46 -16.70 -23.25 -1.10
N LEU A 47 -16.16 -22.66 -2.17
CA LEU A 47 -16.93 -22.04 -3.25
C LEU A 47 -17.35 -23.09 -4.30
N TYR A 48 -18.12 -24.09 -3.88
CA TYR A 48 -18.40 -25.29 -4.67
C TYR A 48 -19.15 -25.05 -5.98
N ARG A 49 -19.73 -23.88 -6.16
CA ARG A 49 -20.41 -23.51 -7.41
C ARG A 49 -19.49 -22.82 -8.43
N LEU A 50 -18.23 -22.53 -8.07
CA LEU A 50 -17.26 -21.80 -8.87
C LEU A 50 -16.06 -22.67 -9.28
N GLY A 51 -15.19 -22.13 -10.11
CA GLY A 51 -13.87 -22.65 -10.41
C GLY A 51 -13.77 -23.71 -11.49
N MET A 52 -14.88 -24.11 -12.13
CA MET A 52 -14.88 -24.99 -13.29
C MET A 52 -16.17 -24.87 -14.11
N ILE A 53 -16.08 -25.20 -15.39
CA ILE A 53 -17.24 -25.30 -16.29
C ILE A 53 -17.80 -26.70 -16.15
N ALA A 54 -18.98 -26.85 -15.51
CA ALA A 54 -19.67 -28.10 -15.32
C ALA A 54 -21.15 -27.89 -15.02
N PRO A 55 -22.03 -28.90 -15.25
CA PRO A 55 -23.44 -28.82 -14.87
C PRO A 55 -23.61 -28.50 -13.39
N GLY A 56 -24.54 -27.57 -13.06
CA GLY A 56 -24.81 -27.13 -11.70
C GLY A 56 -23.83 -26.09 -11.14
N ARG A 57 -22.80 -25.67 -11.91
CA ARG A 57 -21.88 -24.62 -11.57
C ARG A 57 -22.32 -23.28 -12.15
N GLN A 58 -21.88 -22.21 -11.55
CA GLN A 58 -22.09 -20.85 -12.06
C GLN A 58 -21.27 -20.67 -13.34
N ALA A 59 -21.86 -20.06 -14.35
CA ALA A 59 -21.22 -19.84 -15.64
C ALA A 59 -20.31 -18.59 -15.60
N ASP A 60 -19.22 -18.68 -14.83
CA ASP A 60 -18.13 -17.72 -14.80
C ASP A 60 -16.95 -18.32 -15.56
N PHE A 61 -16.58 -17.73 -16.68
CA PHE A 61 -15.47 -18.21 -17.49
C PHE A 61 -14.87 -17.11 -18.34
N VAL A 62 -13.64 -17.33 -18.80
CA VAL A 62 -12.95 -16.48 -19.74
C VAL A 62 -12.67 -17.25 -21.04
N ILE A 63 -12.68 -16.53 -22.16
CA ILE A 63 -12.22 -17.03 -23.45
C ILE A 63 -10.83 -16.46 -23.67
N LEU A 64 -9.87 -17.34 -23.92
CA LEU A 64 -8.48 -16.98 -24.21
C LEU A 64 -8.21 -17.14 -25.72
N ASP A 65 -7.27 -16.38 -26.24
CA ASP A 65 -6.84 -16.51 -27.64
C ASP A 65 -6.14 -17.85 -27.91
N ASN A 66 -5.25 -18.24 -26.99
CA ASN A 66 -4.54 -19.51 -27.06
C ASN A 66 -3.97 -19.86 -25.67
N VAL A 67 -3.41 -21.07 -25.52
CA VAL A 67 -2.84 -21.57 -24.25
C VAL A 67 -1.37 -21.15 -24.03
N VAL A 68 -0.75 -20.45 -24.95
CA VAL A 68 0.63 -19.95 -24.84
C VAL A 68 0.63 -18.53 -24.34
N ASP A 69 -0.09 -17.65 -25.02
CA ASP A 69 -0.13 -16.22 -24.71
C ASP A 69 -1.12 -15.89 -23.61
N LEU A 70 -2.17 -16.69 -23.46
CA LEU A 70 -3.20 -16.56 -22.43
C LEU A 70 -3.84 -15.15 -22.39
N ASN A 71 -3.98 -14.51 -23.55
CA ASN A 71 -4.65 -13.23 -23.62
C ASN A 71 -6.17 -13.41 -23.51
N VAL A 72 -6.79 -12.61 -22.67
CA VAL A 72 -8.23 -12.64 -22.45
C VAL A 72 -8.94 -11.98 -23.62
N VAL A 73 -9.78 -12.73 -24.34
CA VAL A 73 -10.63 -12.24 -25.44
C VAL A 73 -11.98 -11.80 -24.92
N ASP A 74 -12.65 -12.67 -24.13
CA ASP A 74 -13.95 -12.40 -23.56
C ASP A 74 -14.04 -12.89 -22.12
N VAL A 75 -14.89 -12.23 -21.34
CA VAL A 75 -15.21 -12.58 -19.95
C VAL A 75 -16.71 -12.76 -19.80
N TYR A 76 -17.11 -13.83 -19.12
CA TYR A 76 -18.50 -14.10 -18.77
C TYR A 76 -18.66 -14.20 -17.27
N HIS A 77 -19.68 -13.55 -16.74
CA HIS A 77 -20.10 -13.63 -15.33
C HIS A 77 -21.57 -14.01 -15.24
N CYS A 78 -21.89 -15.04 -14.50
CA CYS A 78 -23.25 -15.60 -14.40
C CYS A 78 -23.90 -15.85 -15.77
N GLY A 79 -23.11 -16.31 -16.75
CA GLY A 79 -23.56 -16.59 -18.13
C GLY A 79 -23.76 -15.37 -19.02
N LYS A 80 -23.50 -14.16 -18.52
CA LYS A 80 -23.58 -12.92 -19.30
C LYS A 80 -22.19 -12.44 -19.69
N LYS A 81 -22.03 -12.08 -20.95
CA LYS A 81 -20.79 -11.48 -21.44
C LYS A 81 -20.58 -10.12 -20.79
N ILE A 82 -19.39 -9.88 -20.23
CA ILE A 82 -18.96 -8.57 -19.75
C ILE A 82 -18.54 -7.75 -20.96
N ILE A 83 -19.22 -6.64 -21.18
CA ILE A 83 -18.91 -5.72 -22.27
C ILE A 83 -17.77 -4.81 -21.81
N LYS A 84 -16.70 -4.77 -22.59
CA LYS A 84 -15.60 -3.85 -22.38
C LYS A 84 -16.14 -2.41 -22.46
N ASP A 85 -15.70 -1.57 -21.53
CA ASP A 85 -16.11 -0.15 -21.43
C ASP A 85 -17.57 0.10 -20.97
N GLU A 86 -18.35 -0.93 -20.68
CA GLU A 86 -19.61 -0.77 -19.98
C GLU A 86 -19.34 -0.25 -18.56
N LYS A 87 -19.90 0.91 -18.22
CA LYS A 87 -19.75 1.48 -16.88
C LYS A 87 -20.52 0.62 -15.88
N ALA A 88 -19.81 0.02 -14.94
CA ALA A 88 -20.46 -0.64 -13.83
C ALA A 88 -21.28 0.36 -13.01
N GLU A 89 -22.50 -0.01 -12.68
CA GLU A 89 -23.32 0.76 -11.74
C GLU A 89 -22.75 0.59 -10.34
N LEU A 90 -22.02 1.63 -9.88
CA LEU A 90 -21.41 1.63 -8.56
C LEU A 90 -22.46 1.95 -7.50
N LYS A 91 -22.64 1.05 -6.56
CA LYS A 91 -23.47 1.32 -5.38
C LYS A 91 -22.80 2.39 -4.51
N PRO A 92 -23.57 3.35 -3.95
CA PRO A 92 -23.02 4.32 -3.02
C PRO A 92 -22.32 3.64 -1.83
N CYS A 93 -21.17 4.16 -1.43
CA CYS A 93 -20.48 3.68 -0.25
C CYS A 93 -21.33 3.97 1.01
N PRO A 94 -21.60 2.98 1.86
CA PRO A 94 -22.32 3.19 3.10
C PRO A 94 -21.62 4.23 3.99
N PRO A 95 -22.33 5.21 4.57
CA PRO A 95 -21.71 6.29 5.35
C PRO A 95 -20.88 5.82 6.53
N TYR A 96 -21.23 4.68 7.16
CA TYR A 96 -20.50 4.14 8.32
C TYR A 96 -19.11 3.60 7.97
N LEU A 97 -18.79 3.42 6.69
CA LEU A 97 -17.45 3.03 6.22
C LEU A 97 -16.53 4.24 6.02
N LYS A 98 -17.03 5.45 6.21
CA LYS A 98 -16.28 6.70 6.16
C LYS A 98 -16.04 7.23 7.57
N ASN A 99 -15.14 8.22 7.70
CA ASN A 99 -14.76 8.80 8.99
C ASN A 99 -14.24 7.75 9.98
N THR A 100 -13.31 6.93 9.53
CA THR A 100 -12.71 5.84 10.33
C THR A 100 -11.28 6.15 10.79
N VAL A 101 -10.79 7.35 10.53
CA VAL A 101 -9.48 7.82 11.00
C VAL A 101 -9.70 8.72 12.21
N HIS A 102 -9.41 8.18 13.39
CA HIS A 102 -9.59 8.86 14.68
C HIS A 102 -8.24 8.96 15.39
N VAL A 103 -7.61 10.13 15.33
CA VAL A 103 -6.32 10.39 15.96
C VAL A 103 -6.44 11.55 16.92
N SER A 104 -6.12 11.33 18.18
CA SER A 104 -6.05 12.37 19.22
C SER A 104 -4.64 12.52 19.77
N GLY A 105 -4.34 13.74 20.25
CA GLY A 105 -3.10 14.02 20.95
C GLY A 105 -1.84 13.86 20.10
N PHE A 106 -1.94 13.92 18.79
CA PHE A 106 -0.78 13.92 17.90
C PHE A 106 -0.23 15.34 17.76
N SER A 107 1.08 15.47 17.90
CA SER A 107 1.82 16.71 17.70
C SER A 107 3.26 16.39 17.29
N GLU A 108 3.93 17.37 16.67
CA GLU A 108 5.34 17.30 16.30
C GLU A 108 6.25 16.93 17.48
N GLU A 109 6.01 17.51 18.67
CA GLU A 109 6.78 17.22 19.88
C GLU A 109 6.86 15.73 20.22
N ARG A 110 5.87 14.96 19.85
CA ARG A 110 5.83 13.52 20.08
C ARG A 110 6.65 12.71 19.07
N LEU A 111 7.10 13.33 18.00
CA LEU A 111 8.02 12.75 17.04
C LEU A 111 9.48 12.86 17.51
N LYS A 112 9.78 13.72 18.50
CA LYS A 112 11.12 13.86 19.05
C LYS A 112 11.57 12.55 19.69
N LEU A 113 12.65 12.00 19.17
CA LEU A 113 13.23 10.74 19.65
C LEU A 113 14.51 11.03 20.40
N LYS A 114 14.51 10.84 21.74
CA LYS A 114 15.72 11.00 22.56
C LYS A 114 16.77 9.98 22.13
N HIS A 115 18.00 10.44 22.02
CA HIS A 115 19.13 9.58 21.66
C HIS A 115 19.49 8.68 22.85
N PRO A 116 19.55 7.34 22.69
CA PRO A 116 19.69 6.41 23.81
C PRO A 116 21.13 6.28 24.36
N GLY A 117 22.08 7.00 23.80
CA GLY A 117 23.51 6.91 24.11
C GLY A 117 24.35 6.82 22.84
N THR A 118 25.25 5.81 22.75
CA THR A 118 26.13 5.65 21.60
C THR A 118 25.50 4.85 20.46
N LYS A 119 24.57 3.94 20.75
CA LYS A 119 23.92 3.06 19.76
C LYS A 119 22.42 3.02 19.95
N ALA A 120 21.71 2.97 18.83
CA ALA A 120 20.26 2.79 18.80
C ALA A 120 19.86 1.54 18.01
N ARG A 121 18.68 1.02 18.30
CA ARG A 121 18.05 0.01 17.47
C ARG A 121 17.51 0.66 16.20
N VAL A 122 17.86 0.10 15.07
CA VAL A 122 17.52 0.61 13.74
C VAL A 122 16.84 -0.49 12.93
N ILE A 123 15.74 -0.16 12.28
CA ILE A 123 15.07 -1.01 11.30
C ILE A 123 15.79 -0.84 9.97
N GLN A 124 16.63 -1.80 9.58
CA GLN A 124 17.32 -1.76 8.31
C GLN A 124 16.46 -2.35 7.20
N MET A 125 16.14 -1.54 6.19
CA MET A 125 15.52 -1.99 4.96
C MET A 125 16.47 -2.86 4.15
N LEU A 126 15.96 -3.89 3.49
CA LEU A 126 16.72 -4.76 2.60
C LEU A 126 16.18 -4.60 1.18
N GLU A 127 17.06 -4.29 0.25
CA GLU A 127 16.69 -4.11 -1.15
C GLU A 127 15.95 -5.35 -1.70
N LYS A 128 14.79 -5.12 -2.33
CA LYS A 128 13.94 -6.16 -2.95
C LYS A 128 13.48 -7.27 -1.99
N GLN A 129 13.42 -7.01 -0.69
CA GLN A 129 12.93 -7.94 0.31
C GLN A 129 11.72 -7.36 1.04
N ILE A 130 10.84 -8.25 1.53
CA ILE A 130 9.70 -7.88 2.39
C ILE A 130 10.06 -7.93 3.88
N VAL A 131 11.25 -8.38 4.21
CA VAL A 131 11.77 -8.46 5.57
C VAL A 131 12.76 -7.35 5.83
N THR A 132 12.87 -6.95 7.10
CA THR A 132 13.85 -5.98 7.58
C THR A 132 14.84 -6.66 8.54
N LYS A 133 15.96 -6.00 8.82
CA LYS A 133 16.88 -6.41 9.89
C LYS A 133 16.75 -5.49 11.10
N ASP A 134 16.88 -6.06 12.28
CA ASP A 134 17.09 -5.34 13.53
C ASP A 134 18.61 -5.20 13.74
N VAL A 135 19.12 -3.98 13.66
CA VAL A 135 20.56 -3.70 13.83
C VAL A 135 20.77 -2.71 14.98
N LEU A 136 21.93 -2.80 15.61
CA LEU A 136 22.34 -1.89 16.69
C LEU A 136 23.51 -1.06 16.20
N GLU A 137 23.28 0.20 15.84
CA GLU A 137 24.26 1.10 15.21
C GLU A 137 24.37 2.44 15.92
N GLU A 138 25.48 3.13 15.72
CA GLU A 138 25.60 4.54 16.02
C GLU A 138 24.74 5.33 15.04
N VAL A 139 23.98 6.27 15.54
CA VAL A 139 23.07 7.10 14.75
C VAL A 139 23.36 8.58 14.96
N PRO A 140 23.10 9.43 13.98
CA PRO A 140 23.31 10.87 14.13
C PRO A 140 22.41 11.47 15.20
N TRP A 141 22.90 12.52 15.86
CA TRP A 141 22.16 13.22 16.90
C TRP A 141 22.52 14.71 16.96
N ILE A 142 21.60 15.46 17.50
CA ILE A 142 21.78 16.88 17.83
C ILE A 142 21.52 17.10 19.31
N GLU A 143 22.11 18.15 19.87
CA GLU A 143 21.82 18.58 21.23
C GLU A 143 20.82 19.74 21.21
N SER A 144 19.78 19.62 22.00
CA SER A 144 18.78 20.66 22.24
C SER A 144 18.38 20.66 23.72
N ASP A 145 18.40 21.82 24.36
CA ASP A 145 18.02 21.98 25.77
C ASP A 145 18.78 21.04 26.74
N GLY A 146 20.05 20.75 26.43
CA GLY A 146 20.90 19.87 27.24
C GLY A 146 20.61 18.37 27.11
N GLU A 147 19.74 17.98 26.17
CA GLU A 147 19.45 16.61 25.83
C GLU A 147 19.84 16.29 24.38
N LYS A 148 20.13 15.01 24.13
CA LYS A 148 20.46 14.51 22.80
C LYS A 148 19.23 13.90 22.15
N TYR A 149 18.99 14.29 20.90
CA TYR A 149 17.90 13.78 20.08
C TYR A 149 18.44 13.18 18.79
N PHE A 150 17.82 12.12 18.33
CA PHE A 150 18.12 11.57 17.01
C PHE A 150 17.82 12.63 15.93
N ALA A 151 18.78 12.81 15.02
CA ALA A 151 18.67 13.73 13.87
C ALA A 151 18.80 12.92 12.57
N PRO A 152 17.76 12.85 11.73
CA PRO A 152 17.85 12.21 10.42
C PRO A 152 18.94 12.85 9.53
N ASP A 153 19.59 12.05 8.65
CA ASP A 153 20.71 12.51 7.82
C ASP A 153 20.71 11.91 6.40
N GLY A 154 19.70 11.47 5.88
CA GLY A 154 19.68 10.88 4.54
C GLY A 154 19.96 9.36 4.51
N GLU A 155 20.85 8.82 5.34
CA GLU A 155 20.98 7.38 5.55
C GLU A 155 19.95 6.86 6.55
N TYR A 156 19.72 7.64 7.61
CA TYR A 156 18.79 7.32 8.69
C TYR A 156 17.63 8.29 8.68
N GLN A 157 16.41 7.77 8.61
CA GLN A 157 15.18 8.54 8.71
C GLN A 157 14.40 8.17 9.97
N LYS A 158 13.47 9.03 10.35
CA LYS A 158 12.52 8.77 11.40
C LYS A 158 11.31 8.05 10.86
N ILE A 159 10.82 7.04 11.59
CA ILE A 159 9.57 6.35 11.31
C ILE A 159 8.65 6.48 12.51
N ALA A 160 7.37 6.78 12.28
CA ALA A 160 6.37 6.74 13.33
C ALA A 160 5.13 5.96 12.89
N VAL A 161 4.54 5.25 13.85
CA VAL A 161 3.27 4.54 13.68
C VAL A 161 2.27 5.12 14.66
N ILE A 162 1.14 5.62 14.16
CA ILE A 162 0.11 6.33 14.92
C ILE A 162 -1.19 5.53 14.87
N GLU A 163 -1.71 5.17 16.05
CA GLU A 163 -2.99 4.47 16.16
C GLU A 163 -4.14 5.38 15.69
N ARG A 164 -5.02 4.85 14.80
CA ARG A 164 -6.11 5.62 14.18
C ARG A 164 -7.51 5.01 14.31
N HIS A 165 -7.65 3.87 14.96
CA HIS A 165 -8.93 3.14 14.99
C HIS A 165 -9.77 3.44 16.22
N LYS A 166 -9.11 3.55 17.39
CA LYS A 166 -9.76 3.63 18.70
C LYS A 166 -9.52 4.97 19.40
N ASN A 167 -8.84 5.90 18.74
CA ASN A 167 -8.53 7.21 19.31
C ASN A 167 -7.79 7.15 20.64
N THR A 168 -6.89 6.18 20.80
CA THR A 168 -6.16 5.96 22.05
C THR A 168 -5.01 6.93 22.27
N GLY A 169 -4.62 7.68 21.24
CA GLY A 169 -3.44 8.52 21.22
C GLY A 169 -2.12 7.75 21.29
N LYS A 170 -2.13 6.43 21.10
CA LYS A 170 -0.89 5.62 21.08
C LYS A 170 -0.11 5.88 19.82
N MET A 171 1.20 6.00 19.97
CA MET A 171 2.14 6.02 18.84
C MET A 171 3.49 5.43 19.27
N GLY A 172 4.23 4.94 18.31
CA GLY A 172 5.62 4.54 18.42
C GLY A 172 6.48 5.30 17.43
N VAL A 173 7.68 5.68 17.85
CA VAL A 173 8.68 6.34 17.00
C VAL A 173 9.94 5.49 17.00
N GLY A 174 10.58 5.36 15.85
CA GLY A 174 11.79 4.59 15.66
C GLY A 174 12.69 5.18 14.59
N ILE A 175 13.77 4.46 14.29
CA ILE A 175 14.75 4.81 13.28
C ILE A 175 14.71 3.75 12.19
N VAL A 176 14.65 4.19 10.93
CA VAL A 176 14.76 3.33 9.75
C VAL A 176 15.99 3.74 8.94
N LYS A 177 16.67 2.73 8.36
CA LYS A 177 17.83 2.91 7.50
C LYS A 177 17.56 2.35 6.12
N GLY A 178 17.99 3.09 5.09
CA GLY A 178 17.91 2.63 3.70
C GLY A 178 16.55 2.91 3.04
N TYR A 179 15.76 3.85 3.56
CA TYR A 179 14.52 4.30 2.92
C TYR A 179 14.77 5.46 1.94
N GLY A 180 15.77 6.32 2.21
CA GLY A 180 16.29 7.31 1.27
C GLY A 180 15.44 8.56 1.06
N ILE A 181 14.62 8.98 2.01
CA ILE A 181 13.86 10.24 1.91
C ILE A 181 14.78 11.43 2.20
N HIS A 182 14.69 12.45 1.36
CA HIS A 182 15.39 13.73 1.51
C HIS A 182 14.41 14.90 1.31
N GLY A 183 14.39 15.84 2.26
CA GLY A 183 13.60 17.07 2.19
C GLY A 183 12.09 16.86 2.28
N GLY A 184 11.64 15.83 3.05
CA GLY A 184 10.21 15.59 3.13
C GLY A 184 9.78 14.40 3.97
N ALA A 185 8.52 13.99 3.77
CA ALA A 185 7.91 12.85 4.42
C ALA A 185 6.90 12.12 3.51
N ILE A 186 6.77 10.83 3.73
CA ILE A 186 5.74 9.99 3.10
C ILE A 186 4.90 9.36 4.21
N ALA A 187 3.58 9.40 4.09
CA ALA A 187 2.69 8.74 5.03
C ALA A 187 1.62 7.89 4.33
N SER A 188 1.20 6.83 4.99
CA SER A 188 0.14 5.95 4.52
C SER A 188 -0.72 5.43 5.67
N SER A 189 -2.01 5.24 5.42
CA SER A 189 -2.92 4.48 6.28
C SER A 189 -3.09 3.01 5.85
N VAL A 190 -2.42 2.60 4.75
CA VAL A 190 -2.44 1.22 4.23
C VAL A 190 -1.22 0.44 4.77
N SER A 191 -0.99 0.52 6.07
CA SER A 191 0.12 -0.13 6.76
C SER A 191 -0.30 -1.53 7.21
N HIS A 192 0.13 -2.54 6.49
CA HIS A 192 -0.18 -3.94 6.79
C HIS A 192 0.51 -4.44 8.08
N ASP A 193 -0.14 -5.21 8.91
CA ASP A 193 -1.58 -5.62 8.87
C ASP A 193 -2.45 -4.72 9.74
N SER A 194 -1.84 -3.83 10.54
CA SER A 194 -2.55 -3.01 11.53
C SER A 194 -3.40 -1.91 10.91
N HIS A 195 -3.04 -1.47 9.71
CA HIS A 195 -3.63 -0.31 9.03
C HIS A 195 -3.64 0.97 9.89
N ASN A 196 -2.66 1.11 10.76
CA ASN A 196 -2.38 2.37 11.46
C ASN A 196 -1.76 3.38 10.48
N ILE A 197 -1.72 4.66 10.84
CA ILE A 197 -0.94 5.60 10.05
C ILE A 197 0.54 5.32 10.29
N ILE A 198 1.28 5.08 9.21
CA ILE A 198 2.74 5.06 9.20
C ILE A 198 3.24 6.31 8.49
N VAL A 199 4.28 6.93 9.04
CA VAL A 199 4.95 8.06 8.40
C VAL A 199 6.46 7.89 8.51
N ILE A 200 7.17 8.17 7.44
CA ILE A 200 8.64 8.18 7.38
C ILE A 200 9.06 9.54 6.83
N GLY A 201 10.08 10.14 7.43
CA GLY A 201 10.59 11.44 6.99
C GLY A 201 11.95 11.77 7.57
N ASP A 202 12.56 12.81 7.04
CA ASP A 202 13.84 13.35 7.48
C ASP A 202 13.70 14.59 8.39
N ASN A 203 12.48 15.08 8.60
CA ASN A 203 12.19 16.16 9.53
C ASN A 203 10.78 16.03 10.16
N ASP A 204 10.62 16.55 11.37
CA ASP A 204 9.40 16.39 12.15
C ASP A 204 8.24 17.23 11.61
N GLU A 205 8.50 18.40 11.05
CA GLU A 205 7.48 19.29 10.49
C GLU A 205 6.77 18.66 9.29
N ASP A 206 7.51 18.09 8.35
CA ASP A 206 6.93 17.42 7.18
C ASP A 206 6.22 16.12 7.57
N MET A 207 6.75 15.40 8.56
CA MET A 207 6.07 14.22 9.11
C MET A 207 4.75 14.60 9.79
N GLU A 208 4.69 15.70 10.56
CA GLU A 208 3.45 16.19 11.14
C GLU A 208 2.45 16.58 10.06
N LEU A 209 2.89 17.34 9.06
CA LEU A 209 2.05 17.75 7.95
C LEU A 209 1.46 16.55 7.20
N ALA A 210 2.28 15.53 6.93
CA ALA A 210 1.82 14.30 6.27
C ALA A 210 0.74 13.55 7.08
N VAL A 211 0.94 13.43 8.40
CA VAL A 211 -0.06 12.79 9.28
C VAL A 211 -1.36 13.60 9.34
N ARG A 212 -1.27 14.93 9.45
CA ARG A 212 -2.45 15.82 9.46
C ARG A 212 -3.21 15.75 8.14
N GLU A 213 -2.51 15.63 7.03
CA GLU A 213 -3.13 15.45 5.71
C GLU A 213 -3.92 14.13 5.65
N LEU A 214 -3.37 13.01 6.16
CA LEU A 214 -4.11 11.75 6.21
C LEU A 214 -5.31 11.79 7.16
N ILE A 215 -5.23 12.52 8.26
CA ILE A 215 -6.39 12.76 9.14
C ILE A 215 -7.46 13.54 8.38
N ARG A 216 -7.09 14.61 7.67
CA ARG A 216 -8.00 15.45 6.87
C ARG A 216 -8.69 14.67 5.76
N THR A 217 -7.96 13.82 5.05
CA THR A 217 -8.47 13.01 3.93
C THR A 217 -9.13 11.72 4.36
N GLN A 218 -9.10 11.41 5.67
CA GLN A 218 -9.60 10.17 6.24
C GLN A 218 -8.88 8.93 5.72
N GLY A 219 -7.56 9.04 5.54
CA GLY A 219 -6.66 8.01 5.08
C GLY A 219 -6.20 8.16 3.64
N GLY A 220 -5.22 7.37 3.27
CA GLY A 220 -4.63 7.38 1.93
C GLY A 220 -3.12 7.22 1.93
N TYR A 221 -2.53 7.73 0.86
CA TYR A 221 -1.09 7.96 0.71
C TYR A 221 -0.86 9.44 0.51
N THR A 222 0.13 10.01 1.15
CA THR A 222 0.53 11.41 0.95
C THR A 222 2.04 11.56 0.90
N ILE A 223 2.49 12.49 0.08
CA ILE A 223 3.88 12.91 -0.03
C ILE A 223 3.94 14.39 0.35
N VAL A 224 4.85 14.71 1.25
CA VAL A 224 5.17 16.09 1.65
C VAL A 224 6.61 16.37 1.24
N GLU A 225 6.84 17.51 0.63
CA GLU A 225 8.13 17.97 0.18
C GLU A 225 8.28 19.48 0.48
N ASN A 226 9.39 19.86 1.09
CA ASN A 226 9.70 21.27 1.38
C ASN A 226 8.54 21.98 2.11
N HIS A 227 8.03 21.40 3.18
CA HIS A 227 6.93 21.91 4.04
C HIS A 227 5.60 22.14 3.30
N LYS A 228 5.37 21.37 2.22
CA LYS A 228 4.11 21.41 1.45
C LYS A 228 3.66 20.02 1.06
N VAL A 229 2.36 19.79 1.12
CA VAL A 229 1.77 18.59 0.55
C VAL A 229 1.98 18.61 -0.98
N PHE A 230 2.79 17.69 -1.48
CA PHE A 230 3.01 17.52 -2.93
C PHE A 230 1.78 16.95 -3.62
N ASP A 231 1.30 15.80 -3.15
CA ASP A 231 0.06 15.17 -3.63
C ASP A 231 -0.48 14.17 -2.61
N THR A 232 -1.78 13.87 -2.69
CA THR A 232 -2.45 12.92 -1.81
C THR A 232 -3.42 12.05 -2.58
N LEU A 233 -3.25 10.75 -2.51
CA LEU A 233 -4.27 9.78 -2.89
C LEU A 233 -5.17 9.53 -1.67
N ALA A 234 -6.33 10.19 -1.63
CA ALA A 234 -7.28 10.02 -0.54
C ALA A 234 -8.02 8.67 -0.64
N LEU A 235 -8.05 7.94 0.46
CA LEU A 235 -8.73 6.65 0.59
C LEU A 235 -9.76 6.70 1.75
N PRO A 236 -10.86 7.47 1.61
CA PRO A 236 -11.75 7.78 2.73
C PRO A 236 -12.65 6.61 3.16
N VAL A 237 -12.69 5.53 2.41
CA VAL A 237 -13.46 4.34 2.75
C VAL A 237 -12.59 3.43 3.61
N MET A 238 -12.86 3.42 4.91
CA MET A 238 -12.11 2.71 5.95
C MET A 238 -10.62 3.11 6.06
N GLY A 239 -10.23 4.22 5.43
CA GLY A 239 -8.83 4.63 5.30
C GLY A 239 -8.01 3.78 4.33
N LEU A 240 -8.64 2.96 3.49
CA LEU A 240 -8.01 1.94 2.67
C LEU A 240 -8.45 1.95 1.20
N MET A 241 -9.63 2.49 0.89
CA MET A 241 -10.21 2.43 -0.45
C MET A 241 -10.75 3.80 -0.88
N SER A 242 -10.67 4.06 -2.19
CA SER A 242 -11.21 5.27 -2.80
C SER A 242 -12.69 5.14 -3.13
N ASP A 243 -13.39 6.26 -3.11
CA ASP A 243 -14.74 6.41 -3.64
C ASP A 243 -14.79 7.26 -4.93
N LYS A 244 -13.62 7.60 -5.49
CA LYS A 244 -13.51 8.48 -6.67
C LYS A 244 -13.40 7.74 -7.99
N GLY A 245 -13.18 6.43 -7.91
CA GLY A 245 -13.04 5.56 -9.07
C GLY A 245 -11.62 5.51 -9.63
N PHE A 246 -11.37 4.40 -10.20
CA PHE A 246 -10.12 3.86 -10.70
C PHE A 246 -9.29 4.82 -11.58
N GLU A 247 -9.91 5.58 -12.49
CA GLU A 247 -9.17 6.46 -13.40
C GLU A 247 -8.52 7.65 -12.68
N LYS A 248 -9.24 8.23 -11.72
CA LYS A 248 -8.72 9.34 -10.91
C LYS A 248 -7.61 8.90 -10.00
N ASP A 249 -7.80 7.74 -9.35
CA ASP A 249 -6.82 7.17 -8.44
C ASP A 249 -5.53 6.81 -9.18
N ASN A 250 -5.65 6.20 -10.37
CA ASN A 250 -4.52 5.89 -11.21
C ASN A 250 -3.76 7.14 -11.68
N ALA A 251 -4.48 8.21 -12.05
CA ALA A 251 -3.85 9.46 -12.42
C ALA A 251 -3.06 10.09 -11.26
N THR A 252 -3.57 9.99 -10.03
CA THR A 252 -2.87 10.46 -8.83
C THR A 252 -1.64 9.60 -8.55
N LEU A 253 -1.75 8.28 -8.56
CA LEU A 253 -0.61 7.37 -8.37
C LEU A 253 0.50 7.61 -9.38
N LYS A 254 0.15 7.83 -10.66
CA LYS A 254 1.13 8.15 -11.71
C LYS A 254 1.95 9.42 -11.44
N ARG A 255 1.38 10.40 -10.73
CA ARG A 255 2.12 11.60 -10.32
C ARG A 255 2.99 11.34 -9.09
N MET A 256 2.47 10.55 -8.14
CA MET A 256 3.15 10.30 -6.86
C MET A 256 4.34 9.33 -6.99
N ILE A 257 4.18 8.24 -7.76
CA ILE A 257 5.20 7.18 -7.88
C ILE A 257 6.58 7.71 -8.30
N PRO A 258 6.73 8.54 -9.35
CA PRO A 258 8.04 9.05 -9.73
C PRO A 258 8.73 9.84 -8.60
N VAL A 259 7.95 10.64 -7.87
CA VAL A 259 8.48 11.46 -6.76
C VAL A 259 8.95 10.58 -5.60
N SER A 260 8.17 9.55 -5.25
CA SER A 260 8.59 8.61 -4.20
C SER A 260 9.87 7.86 -4.57
N TYR A 261 10.09 7.55 -5.85
CA TYR A 261 11.32 6.90 -6.31
C TYR A 261 12.51 7.85 -6.44
N THR A 262 12.31 9.12 -6.81
CA THR A 262 13.41 10.10 -6.90
C THR A 262 13.94 10.50 -5.53
N HIS A 263 13.16 10.31 -4.47
CA HIS A 263 13.60 10.48 -3.10
C HIS A 263 14.16 9.18 -2.48
N LEU A 264 14.12 8.06 -3.22
CA LEU A 264 14.60 6.74 -2.79
C LEU A 264 15.94 6.33 -3.45
N THR A 265 16.54 7.20 -4.25
CA THR A 265 17.85 7.02 -4.89
C THR A 265 18.81 8.12 -4.48
#